data_650c540ef7dbe623455d985505dfb501
#
_entry.id   650c540ef7dbe623455d985505dfb501
#
_cell.length_a   1.000
_cell.length_b   1.000
_cell.length_c   1.000
_cell.angle_alpha   90.00
_cell.angle_beta   90.00
_cell.angle_gamma   90.00
#
_symmetry.space_group_name_H-M   'P 1'
#
loop_
_entity.id
_entity.type
_entity.pdbx_description
1 polymer ?
#
loop_
_entity_poly.entity_id
_entity_poly.type
_entity_poly.pdbx_seq_one_letter_code
_entity_poly.pdbx_strand_id
1 'polypeptide(L)'
;MADTSTRQMAAWMMGEAQVRSVSTERPLSAPNAPHLQVEGLDVPGDKGTLAVKNLSLVVHPGEIVGIAGISGNGQRELTEALLGQRSFSAGKISVDGQPYHARREQMQRLRVFSLPEEPLRNACIGSFSVADNLALRNFDQPPLCRQGWRLDRQAIGAQARTLIEQFQVSPKDPDRPIGTLSGGNVQRAVLARELTRDVAVLIVANPVFGLDFASVALIHQRLIDARNNGTAVLLLSEDLDELLSLADRIVVIHDGELVFETRAAAADRTELGRHMA
;
A
#
# COMPACT_ATOMS: atom_id res chain seq x y z
N MET A 1 -13.01 40.47 4.34
CA MET A 1 -12.91 38.99 4.42
C MET A 1 -11.44 38.70 4.64
N ALA A 2 -11.10 38.10 5.79
CA ALA A 2 -9.69 37.73 6.06
C ALA A 2 -9.25 36.66 5.10
N ASP A 3 -8.06 36.83 4.50
CA ASP A 3 -7.40 35.84 3.65
C ASP A 3 -7.07 34.59 4.51
N THR A 4 -8.00 33.65 4.53
CA THR A 4 -7.81 32.37 5.23
C THR A 4 -7.07 31.45 4.29
N SER A 5 -5.82 31.10 4.60
CA SER A 5 -5.05 30.16 3.78
C SER A 5 -5.64 28.74 3.87
N THR A 6 -5.50 27.96 2.81
CA THR A 6 -5.89 26.52 2.78
C THR A 6 -5.32 25.77 3.98
N ARG A 7 -4.13 26.13 4.43
CA ARG A 7 -3.45 25.58 5.60
C ARG A 7 -4.14 25.94 6.92
N GLN A 8 -4.71 27.15 7.04
CA GLN A 8 -5.50 27.55 8.20
C GLN A 8 -6.86 26.87 8.25
N MET A 9 -7.52 26.71 7.10
CA MET A 9 -8.77 25.95 7.01
C MET A 9 -8.55 24.47 7.38
N ALA A 10 -7.49 23.85 6.89
CA ALA A 10 -7.12 22.50 7.28
C ALA A 10 -6.83 22.37 8.77
N ALA A 11 -6.12 23.32 9.38
CA ALA A 11 -5.85 23.34 10.82
C ALA A 11 -7.14 23.47 11.66
N TRP A 12 -8.11 24.29 11.22
CA TRP A 12 -9.41 24.39 11.89
C TRP A 12 -10.28 23.14 11.74
N MET A 13 -10.19 22.43 10.60
CA MET A 13 -10.91 21.18 10.38
C MET A 13 -10.32 19.99 11.14
N MET A 14 -9.01 20.02 11.44
CA MET A 14 -8.29 18.93 12.12
C MET A 14 -8.12 19.15 13.63
N GLY A 15 -8.53 20.33 14.18
CA GLY A 15 -8.11 20.75 15.51
C GLY A 15 -6.61 21.05 15.54
N GLU A 16 -6.15 21.96 16.43
CA GLU A 16 -4.75 22.48 16.46
C GLU A 16 -3.63 21.41 16.58
N ALA A 17 -3.95 20.15 16.56
CA ALA A 17 -3.06 19.08 17.02
C ALA A 17 -2.25 18.38 15.95
N GLN A 18 -2.36 18.58 14.63
CA GLN A 18 -1.50 17.79 13.71
C GLN A 18 -1.41 18.29 12.25
N VAL A 19 -0.86 19.48 12.02
CA VAL A 19 -0.08 19.68 10.80
C VAL A 19 1.39 19.45 11.16
N ARG A 20 1.75 18.23 11.54
CA ARG A 20 3.16 17.82 11.50
C ARG A 20 3.48 17.60 10.03
N SER A 21 4.41 18.39 9.52
CA SER A 21 5.11 18.04 8.27
C SER A 21 5.69 16.64 8.48
N VAL A 22 5.23 15.69 7.67
CA VAL A 22 5.76 14.34 7.70
C VAL A 22 7.24 14.45 7.36
N SER A 23 8.13 14.06 8.29
CA SER A 23 9.58 14.12 8.04
C SER A 23 9.92 13.07 6.99
N THR A 24 10.31 13.54 5.82
CA THR A 24 10.77 12.71 4.70
C THR A 24 12.29 12.48 4.74
N GLU A 25 12.96 12.88 5.83
CA GLU A 25 14.41 12.69 5.96
C GLU A 25 14.78 11.20 5.83
N ARG A 26 15.63 10.93 4.85
CA ARG A 26 16.09 9.59 4.49
C ARG A 26 17.39 9.27 5.23
N PRO A 27 17.52 8.12 5.92
CA PRO A 27 18.82 7.56 6.21
C PRO A 27 19.49 7.18 4.89
N LEU A 28 20.61 7.81 4.56
CA LEU A 28 21.44 7.47 3.39
C LEU A 28 22.03 6.07 3.63
N SER A 29 21.35 5.03 3.16
CA SER A 29 21.92 3.68 3.11
C SER A 29 22.52 3.43 1.73
N ALA A 30 23.66 2.71 1.71
CA ALA A 30 24.24 2.21 0.45
C ALA A 30 23.22 1.36 -0.31
N PRO A 31 23.32 1.27 -1.67
CA PRO A 31 22.39 0.49 -2.47
C PRO A 31 22.50 -0.99 -2.06
N ASN A 32 21.55 -1.46 -1.26
CA ASN A 32 21.35 -2.86 -0.96
C ASN A 32 20.72 -3.55 -2.17
N ALA A 33 20.83 -4.89 -2.25
CA ALA A 33 20.09 -5.66 -3.23
C ALA A 33 18.58 -5.30 -3.17
N PRO A 34 17.87 -5.24 -4.31
CA PRO A 34 16.45 -4.88 -4.31
C PRO A 34 15.62 -5.93 -3.58
N HIS A 35 14.62 -5.46 -2.81
CA HIS A 35 13.61 -6.36 -2.24
C HIS A 35 12.60 -6.82 -3.29
N LEU A 36 12.15 -5.93 -4.18
CA LEU A 36 11.28 -6.29 -5.29
C LEU A 36 11.99 -6.00 -6.62
N GLN A 37 11.99 -6.97 -7.51
CA GLN A 37 12.50 -6.82 -8.87
C GLN A 37 11.51 -7.43 -9.86
N VAL A 38 11.16 -6.65 -10.87
CA VAL A 38 10.31 -7.02 -11.99
C VAL A 38 11.13 -6.85 -13.25
N GLU A 39 11.16 -7.85 -14.13
CA GLU A 39 11.94 -7.87 -15.36
C GLU A 39 11.07 -8.26 -16.55
N GLY A 40 10.91 -7.33 -17.50
CA GLY A 40 10.27 -7.59 -18.79
C GLY A 40 8.84 -8.14 -18.65
N LEU A 41 8.05 -7.62 -17.71
CA LEU A 41 6.73 -8.16 -17.38
C LEU A 41 5.69 -7.77 -18.41
N ASP A 42 5.01 -8.78 -18.99
CA ASP A 42 3.83 -8.61 -19.84
C ASP A 42 2.59 -9.12 -19.12
N VAL A 43 1.59 -8.25 -18.95
CA VAL A 43 0.34 -8.63 -18.29
C VAL A 43 -0.83 -8.40 -19.23
N PRO A 44 -1.62 -9.45 -19.55
CA PRO A 44 -2.84 -9.31 -20.34
C PRO A 44 -3.91 -8.53 -19.59
N GLY A 45 -4.58 -7.60 -20.28
CA GLY A 45 -5.78 -6.94 -19.81
C GLY A 45 -7.04 -7.79 -20.01
N ASP A 46 -8.18 -7.29 -19.55
CA ASP A 46 -9.49 -8.00 -19.62
C ASP A 46 -9.95 -8.28 -21.05
N LYS A 47 -9.47 -7.51 -22.02
CA LYS A 47 -9.81 -7.65 -23.45
C LYS A 47 -8.82 -8.52 -24.23
N GLY A 48 -7.84 -9.14 -23.58
CA GLY A 48 -6.82 -9.99 -24.20
C GLY A 48 -5.65 -9.23 -24.86
N THR A 49 -5.68 -7.90 -24.90
CA THR A 49 -4.52 -7.07 -25.25
C THR A 49 -3.63 -6.90 -24.04
N LEU A 50 -2.32 -6.67 -24.25
CA LEU A 50 -1.41 -6.38 -23.14
C LEU A 50 -1.77 -5.04 -22.48
N ALA A 51 -2.02 -5.08 -21.18
CA ALA A 51 -2.23 -3.90 -20.35
C ALA A 51 -0.93 -3.43 -19.70
N VAL A 52 0.04 -4.33 -19.50
CA VAL A 52 1.41 -4.03 -19.11
C VAL A 52 2.34 -4.65 -20.14
N LYS A 53 3.33 -3.89 -20.62
CA LYS A 53 4.18 -4.24 -21.75
C LYS A 53 5.65 -4.10 -21.36
N ASN A 54 6.37 -5.22 -21.36
CA ASN A 54 7.82 -5.28 -21.10
C ASN A 54 8.29 -4.43 -19.91
N LEU A 55 7.48 -4.39 -18.83
CA LEU A 55 7.73 -3.53 -17.70
C LEU A 55 8.87 -4.08 -16.84
N SER A 56 9.86 -3.22 -16.54
CA SER A 56 10.96 -3.54 -15.64
C SER A 56 11.07 -2.49 -14.55
N LEU A 57 11.12 -2.94 -13.28
CA LEU A 57 11.14 -2.07 -12.11
C LEU A 57 11.88 -2.74 -10.96
N VAL A 58 12.60 -1.95 -10.17
CA VAL A 58 13.20 -2.39 -8.91
C VAL A 58 12.75 -1.49 -7.76
N VAL A 59 12.56 -2.07 -6.57
CA VAL A 59 12.31 -1.32 -5.33
C VAL A 59 13.27 -1.80 -4.26
N HIS A 60 14.03 -0.88 -3.71
CA HIS A 60 15.06 -1.17 -2.72
C HIS A 60 14.51 -1.14 -1.28
N PRO A 61 15.18 -1.81 -0.32
CA PRO A 61 14.86 -1.68 1.11
C PRO A 61 14.87 -0.22 1.53
N GLY A 62 13.83 0.22 2.26
CA GLY A 62 13.74 1.59 2.74
C GLY A 62 13.50 2.62 1.63
N GLU A 63 12.91 2.21 0.50
CA GLU A 63 12.54 3.07 -0.62
C GLU A 63 11.03 3.04 -0.84
N ILE A 64 10.44 4.21 -1.12
CA ILE A 64 9.11 4.33 -1.71
C ILE A 64 9.27 4.67 -3.18
N VAL A 65 8.89 3.74 -4.07
CA VAL A 65 8.77 4.02 -5.50
C VAL A 65 7.31 4.31 -5.80
N GLY A 66 7.05 5.53 -6.27
CA GLY A 66 5.73 5.97 -6.70
C GLY A 66 5.50 5.67 -8.18
N ILE A 67 4.37 5.04 -8.53
CA ILE A 67 3.92 4.89 -9.92
C ILE A 67 2.82 5.90 -10.16
N ALA A 68 3.11 6.90 -11.02
CA ALA A 68 2.17 7.89 -11.49
C ALA A 68 1.55 7.45 -12.82
N GLY A 69 0.27 7.71 -13.02
CA GLY A 69 -0.44 7.44 -14.28
C GLY A 69 -1.93 7.68 -14.10
N ILE A 70 -2.62 7.99 -15.20
CA ILE A 70 -4.09 8.06 -15.18
C ILE A 70 -4.68 6.65 -15.23
N SER A 71 -5.89 6.50 -14.68
CA SER A 71 -6.59 5.21 -14.63
C SER A 71 -6.66 4.56 -16.02
N GLY A 72 -6.40 3.24 -16.06
CA GLY A 72 -6.45 2.46 -17.29
C GLY A 72 -5.12 2.29 -18.01
N ASN A 73 -4.01 2.83 -17.50
CA ASN A 73 -2.68 2.68 -18.08
C ASN A 73 -1.92 1.42 -17.59
N GLY A 74 -2.60 0.45 -16.96
CA GLY A 74 -1.99 -0.83 -16.56
C GLY A 74 -1.66 -0.95 -15.07
N GLN A 75 -1.88 0.09 -14.24
CA GLN A 75 -1.59 0.05 -12.80
C GLN A 75 -2.33 -1.07 -12.08
N ARG A 76 -3.63 -1.26 -12.40
CA ARG A 76 -4.46 -2.31 -11.82
C ARG A 76 -3.92 -3.68 -12.20
N GLU A 77 -3.65 -3.91 -13.47
CA GLU A 77 -3.17 -5.19 -13.99
C GLU A 77 -1.78 -5.53 -13.43
N LEU A 78 -0.90 -4.53 -13.28
CA LEU A 78 0.39 -4.69 -12.61
C LEU A 78 0.20 -5.11 -11.15
N THR A 79 -0.65 -4.42 -10.40
CA THR A 79 -0.95 -4.74 -8.99
C THR A 79 -1.52 -6.14 -8.86
N GLU A 80 -2.51 -6.50 -9.69
CA GLU A 80 -3.14 -7.84 -9.71
C GLU A 80 -2.10 -8.94 -10.02
N ALA A 81 -1.16 -8.69 -10.95
CA ALA A 81 -0.10 -9.63 -11.27
C ALA A 81 0.89 -9.81 -10.10
N LEU A 82 1.30 -8.72 -9.46
CA LEU A 82 2.19 -8.75 -8.29
C LEU A 82 1.53 -9.45 -7.08
N LEU A 83 0.21 -9.44 -6.98
CA LEU A 83 -0.56 -10.08 -5.92
C LEU A 83 -1.10 -11.48 -6.29
N GLY A 84 -0.79 -11.98 -7.50
CA GLY A 84 -1.22 -13.30 -7.98
C GLY A 84 -2.71 -13.41 -8.31
N GLN A 85 -3.38 -12.28 -8.47
CA GLN A 85 -4.79 -12.21 -8.88
C GLN A 85 -4.94 -12.28 -10.40
N ARG A 86 -3.85 -12.02 -11.14
CA ARG A 86 -3.78 -12.09 -12.60
C ARG A 86 -2.48 -12.80 -13.01
N SER A 87 -2.57 -13.65 -14.02
CA SER A 87 -1.38 -14.25 -14.64
C SER A 87 -0.69 -13.25 -15.57
N PHE A 88 0.62 -13.30 -15.60
CA PHE A 88 1.43 -12.60 -16.60
C PHE A 88 1.87 -13.58 -17.70
N SER A 89 2.08 -13.08 -18.91
CA SER A 89 2.42 -13.91 -20.09
C SER A 89 3.91 -14.00 -20.37
N ALA A 90 4.68 -13.01 -19.92
CA ALA A 90 6.15 -13.00 -20.04
C ALA A 90 6.78 -12.22 -18.86
N GLY A 91 8.09 -12.38 -18.70
CA GLY A 91 8.86 -11.70 -17.67
C GLY A 91 9.07 -12.53 -16.42
N LYS A 92 9.65 -11.86 -15.40
CA LYS A 92 9.97 -12.47 -14.11
C LYS A 92 9.71 -11.48 -12.97
N ILE A 93 9.27 -12.02 -11.83
CA ILE A 93 9.18 -11.29 -10.59
C ILE A 93 10.04 -12.00 -9.55
N SER A 94 10.87 -11.29 -8.84
CA SER A 94 11.64 -11.81 -7.71
C SER A 94 11.51 -10.91 -6.47
N VAL A 95 11.58 -11.54 -5.31
CA VAL A 95 11.60 -10.87 -4.00
C VAL A 95 12.79 -11.42 -3.23
N ASP A 96 13.65 -10.54 -2.73
CA ASP A 96 14.94 -10.90 -2.09
C ASP A 96 15.77 -11.87 -2.96
N GLY A 97 15.80 -11.64 -4.28
CA GLY A 97 16.49 -12.48 -5.24
C GLY A 97 15.87 -13.86 -5.49
N GLN A 98 14.73 -14.19 -4.86
CA GLN A 98 14.03 -15.45 -5.02
C GLN A 98 12.88 -15.32 -6.02
N PRO A 99 12.67 -16.30 -6.93
CA PRO A 99 11.50 -16.29 -7.84
C PRO A 99 10.19 -16.19 -7.06
N TYR A 100 9.32 -15.26 -7.47
CA TYR A 100 8.09 -14.98 -6.80
C TYR A 100 6.88 -15.17 -7.74
N HIS A 101 5.90 -15.95 -7.30
CA HIS A 101 4.69 -16.30 -8.05
C HIS A 101 3.42 -15.94 -7.25
N ALA A 102 3.54 -15.06 -6.27
CA ALA A 102 2.47 -14.54 -5.42
C ALA A 102 1.56 -15.61 -4.78
N ARG A 103 2.08 -16.82 -4.53
CA ARG A 103 1.35 -17.84 -3.76
C ARG A 103 1.32 -17.43 -2.29
N ARG A 104 0.23 -17.70 -1.60
CA ARG A 104 0.05 -17.31 -0.19
C ARG A 104 1.27 -17.67 0.69
N GLU A 105 1.79 -18.90 0.56
CA GLU A 105 2.97 -19.35 1.32
C GLU A 105 4.24 -18.53 0.97
N GLN A 106 4.42 -18.18 -0.32
CA GLN A 106 5.53 -17.33 -0.75
C GLN A 106 5.36 -15.91 -0.22
N MET A 107 4.14 -15.33 -0.31
CA MET A 107 3.87 -13.99 0.23
C MET A 107 4.18 -13.93 1.72
N GLN A 108 3.77 -14.93 2.50
CA GLN A 108 4.06 -15.01 3.93
C GLN A 108 5.56 -15.17 4.20
N ARG A 109 6.23 -16.10 3.50
CA ARG A 109 7.66 -16.37 3.68
C ARG A 109 8.54 -15.19 3.26
N LEU A 110 8.22 -14.56 2.15
CA LEU A 110 8.95 -13.41 1.58
C LEU A 110 8.44 -12.08 2.12
N ARG A 111 7.47 -12.10 3.03
CA ARG A 111 6.94 -10.92 3.73
C ARG A 111 6.40 -9.86 2.77
N VAL A 112 5.67 -10.30 1.73
CA VAL A 112 4.99 -9.45 0.76
C VAL A 112 3.56 -9.19 1.21
N PHE A 113 3.20 -7.92 1.35
CA PHE A 113 1.90 -7.47 1.84
C PHE A 113 1.31 -6.41 0.91
N SER A 114 0.01 -6.14 1.05
CA SER A 114 -0.64 -5.19 0.16
C SER A 114 -1.77 -4.41 0.82
N LEU A 115 -1.91 -3.16 0.44
CA LEU A 115 -3.06 -2.32 0.70
C LEU A 115 -3.72 -2.00 -0.65
N PRO A 116 -4.74 -2.78 -1.08
CA PRO A 116 -5.36 -2.57 -2.36
C PRO A 116 -6.28 -1.35 -2.35
N GLU A 117 -6.57 -0.85 -3.53
CA GLU A 117 -7.66 0.08 -3.75
C GLU A 117 -9.00 -0.53 -3.32
N GLU A 118 -9.93 0.28 -2.81
CA GLU A 118 -11.24 -0.16 -2.28
C GLU A 118 -11.12 -1.37 -1.32
N PRO A 119 -10.41 -1.24 -0.19
CA PRO A 119 -10.04 -2.39 0.64
C PRO A 119 -11.25 -3.13 1.23
N LEU A 120 -12.39 -2.49 1.40
CA LEU A 120 -13.61 -3.18 1.83
C LEU A 120 -14.03 -4.26 0.81
N ARG A 121 -13.89 -3.97 -0.47
CA ARG A 121 -14.25 -4.87 -1.57
C ARG A 121 -13.16 -5.90 -1.84
N ASN A 122 -11.89 -5.44 -1.85
CA ASN A 122 -10.77 -6.22 -2.38
C ASN A 122 -9.95 -6.93 -1.30
N ALA A 123 -10.12 -6.58 -0.02
CA ALA A 123 -9.31 -7.10 1.07
C ALA A 123 -10.09 -7.52 2.33
N CYS A 124 -11.41 -7.35 2.37
CA CYS A 124 -12.23 -7.64 3.54
C CYS A 124 -13.42 -8.54 3.21
N ILE A 125 -13.92 -9.20 4.25
CA ILE A 125 -15.23 -9.84 4.22
C ILE A 125 -16.16 -8.95 5.05
N GLY A 126 -17.01 -8.16 4.37
CA GLY A 126 -17.80 -7.09 4.98
C GLY A 126 -18.71 -7.54 6.14
N SER A 127 -19.23 -8.77 6.08
CA SER A 127 -20.07 -9.37 7.14
C SER A 127 -19.28 -9.90 8.34
N PHE A 128 -17.96 -10.08 8.21
CA PHE A 128 -17.11 -10.55 9.30
C PHE A 128 -16.76 -9.40 10.25
N SER A 129 -16.48 -9.76 11.51
CA SER A 129 -16.05 -8.79 12.51
C SER A 129 -14.73 -8.10 12.11
N VAL A 130 -14.46 -6.94 12.70
CA VAL A 130 -13.15 -6.28 12.57
C VAL A 130 -12.03 -7.22 13.01
N ALA A 131 -12.23 -7.96 14.13
CA ALA A 131 -11.26 -8.92 14.64
C ALA A 131 -10.97 -10.06 13.65
N ASP A 132 -12.01 -10.63 13.04
CA ASP A 132 -11.82 -11.69 12.04
C ASP A 132 -11.10 -11.16 10.79
N ASN A 133 -11.43 -9.96 10.32
CA ASN A 133 -10.75 -9.32 9.18
C ASN A 133 -9.28 -9.01 9.49
N LEU A 134 -8.95 -8.58 10.71
CA LEU A 134 -7.57 -8.37 11.15
C LEU A 134 -6.78 -9.69 11.21
N ALA A 135 -7.43 -10.81 11.48
CA ALA A 135 -6.80 -12.13 11.53
C ALA A 135 -6.60 -12.80 10.16
N LEU A 136 -7.26 -12.34 9.07
CA LEU A 136 -7.31 -13.04 7.77
C LEU A 136 -5.94 -13.46 7.20
N ARG A 137 -4.88 -12.71 7.48
CA ARG A 137 -3.53 -13.04 7.00
C ARG A 137 -2.85 -14.14 7.81
N ASN A 138 -3.19 -14.24 9.11
CA ASN A 138 -2.43 -14.99 10.10
C ASN A 138 -3.27 -16.00 10.88
N PHE A 139 -4.55 -16.19 10.51
CA PHE A 139 -5.50 -17.01 11.28
C PHE A 139 -5.02 -18.44 11.52
N ASP A 140 -4.18 -18.98 10.64
CA ASP A 140 -3.62 -20.34 10.68
C ASP A 140 -2.26 -20.44 11.40
N GLN A 141 -1.78 -19.34 12.00
CA GLN A 141 -0.49 -19.28 12.66
C GLN A 141 -0.62 -18.96 14.16
N PRO A 142 0.34 -19.42 15.00
CA PRO A 142 0.40 -18.98 16.39
C PRO A 142 0.57 -17.45 16.50
N PRO A 143 -0.03 -16.81 17.50
CA PRO A 143 -0.87 -17.37 18.56
C PRO A 143 -2.35 -17.53 18.17
N LEU A 144 -2.77 -17.13 16.93
CA LEU A 144 -4.19 -17.12 16.52
C LEU A 144 -4.74 -18.53 16.24
N CYS A 145 -3.84 -19.48 15.99
CA CYS A 145 -4.20 -20.88 15.76
C CYS A 145 -3.40 -21.80 16.68
N ARG A 146 -4.08 -22.75 17.30
CA ARG A 146 -3.47 -23.81 18.09
C ARG A 146 -3.51 -25.11 17.30
N GLN A 147 -2.42 -25.90 17.38
CA GLN A 147 -2.30 -27.21 16.72
C GLN A 147 -2.53 -27.18 15.18
N GLY A 148 -2.38 -26.01 14.55
CA GLY A 148 -2.50 -25.85 13.10
C GLY A 148 -3.93 -25.85 12.51
N TRP A 149 -4.97 -26.07 13.34
CA TRP A 149 -6.36 -26.13 12.85
C TRP A 149 -7.39 -25.45 13.77
N ARG A 150 -7.09 -25.25 15.05
CA ARG A 150 -8.05 -24.69 16.02
C ARG A 150 -7.80 -23.21 16.24
N LEU A 151 -8.72 -22.37 15.80
CA LEU A 151 -8.67 -20.93 16.03
C LEU A 151 -8.76 -20.60 17.54
N ASP A 152 -7.87 -19.72 18.00
CA ASP A 152 -7.91 -19.15 19.34
C ASP A 152 -8.66 -17.81 19.32
N ARG A 153 -9.96 -17.85 19.55
CA ARG A 153 -10.82 -16.66 19.55
C ARG A 153 -10.40 -15.61 20.58
N GLN A 154 -9.86 -16.02 21.70
CA GLN A 154 -9.35 -15.10 22.73
C GLN A 154 -8.10 -14.35 22.23
N ALA A 155 -7.17 -15.07 21.60
CA ALA A 155 -5.97 -14.47 21.01
C ALA A 155 -6.31 -13.52 19.84
N ILE A 156 -7.26 -13.90 18.97
CA ILE A 156 -7.76 -13.07 17.88
C ILE A 156 -8.34 -11.75 18.44
N GLY A 157 -9.23 -11.83 19.43
CA GLY A 157 -9.83 -10.65 20.04
C GLY A 157 -8.82 -9.78 20.79
N ALA A 158 -7.80 -10.37 21.44
CA ALA A 158 -6.73 -9.62 22.11
C ALA A 158 -5.85 -8.86 21.10
N GLN A 159 -5.42 -9.52 20.02
CA GLN A 159 -4.65 -8.89 18.95
C GLN A 159 -5.46 -7.77 18.28
N ALA A 160 -6.73 -8.01 18.00
CA ALA A 160 -7.60 -7.01 17.37
C ALA A 160 -7.70 -5.73 18.21
N ARG A 161 -7.90 -5.84 19.54
CA ARG A 161 -7.95 -4.67 20.43
C ARG A 161 -6.66 -3.86 20.37
N THR A 162 -5.50 -4.53 20.38
CA THR A 162 -4.19 -3.87 20.27
C THR A 162 -4.06 -3.12 18.94
N LEU A 163 -4.40 -3.76 17.82
CA LEU A 163 -4.29 -3.16 16.48
C LEU A 163 -5.28 -2.00 16.28
N ILE A 164 -6.53 -2.15 16.76
CA ILE A 164 -7.55 -1.11 16.74
C ILE A 164 -7.02 0.15 17.46
N GLU A 165 -6.36 -0.02 18.61
CA GLU A 165 -5.78 1.08 19.37
C GLU A 165 -4.60 1.72 18.63
N GLN A 166 -3.64 0.91 18.17
CA GLN A 166 -2.41 1.38 17.51
C GLN A 166 -2.68 2.12 16.20
N PHE A 167 -3.69 1.67 15.44
CA PHE A 167 -4.05 2.25 14.15
C PHE A 167 -5.27 3.17 14.22
N GLN A 168 -5.76 3.45 15.44
CA GLN A 168 -6.86 4.38 15.68
C GLN A 168 -8.12 4.04 14.88
N VAL A 169 -8.45 2.76 14.76
CA VAL A 169 -9.68 2.31 14.11
C VAL A 169 -10.89 2.68 14.99
N SER A 170 -11.91 3.29 14.40
CA SER A 170 -13.10 3.74 15.11
C SER A 170 -14.38 3.21 14.44
N PRO A 171 -15.37 2.75 15.24
CA PRO A 171 -15.35 2.63 16.72
C PRO A 171 -14.41 1.52 17.20
N LYS A 172 -13.97 1.59 18.46
CA LYS A 172 -13.06 0.62 19.09
C LYS A 172 -13.81 -0.68 19.51
N ASP A 173 -14.49 -1.28 18.55
CA ASP A 173 -15.30 -2.48 18.73
C ASP A 173 -14.80 -3.61 17.80
N PRO A 174 -14.07 -4.61 18.35
CA PRO A 174 -13.53 -5.70 17.56
C PRO A 174 -14.60 -6.64 16.98
N ASP A 175 -15.77 -6.70 17.59
CA ASP A 175 -16.84 -7.63 17.20
C ASP A 175 -17.78 -7.03 16.14
N ARG A 176 -17.64 -5.73 15.86
CA ARG A 176 -18.45 -5.03 14.87
C ARG A 176 -18.16 -5.53 13.46
N PRO A 177 -19.16 -5.73 12.56
CA PRO A 177 -18.95 -6.05 11.17
C PRO A 177 -18.16 -4.94 10.46
N ILE A 178 -17.05 -5.31 9.77
CA ILE A 178 -16.16 -4.32 9.16
C ILE A 178 -16.85 -3.48 8.08
N GLY A 179 -17.84 -4.05 7.40
CA GLY A 179 -18.64 -3.35 6.38
C GLY A 179 -19.48 -2.19 6.91
N THR A 180 -19.58 -2.01 8.24
CA THR A 180 -20.27 -0.88 8.87
C THR A 180 -19.36 0.28 9.22
N LEU A 181 -18.04 0.14 8.98
CA LEU A 181 -17.06 1.20 9.22
C LEU A 181 -17.04 2.19 8.05
N SER A 182 -16.58 3.41 8.32
CA SER A 182 -16.23 4.36 7.25
C SER A 182 -15.01 3.87 6.46
N GLY A 183 -14.89 4.32 5.20
CA GLY A 183 -13.77 3.95 4.32
C GLY A 183 -12.40 4.13 4.98
N GLY A 184 -12.16 5.27 5.64
CA GLY A 184 -10.89 5.53 6.35
C GLY A 184 -10.63 4.54 7.48
N ASN A 185 -11.66 4.09 8.21
CA ASN A 185 -11.48 3.09 9.26
C ASN A 185 -11.25 1.68 8.70
N VAL A 186 -11.87 1.33 7.58
CA VAL A 186 -11.56 0.08 6.85
C VAL A 186 -10.10 0.11 6.37
N GLN A 187 -9.66 1.22 5.77
CA GLN A 187 -8.28 1.41 5.30
C GLN A 187 -7.28 1.21 6.45
N ARG A 188 -7.53 1.86 7.61
CA ARG A 188 -6.71 1.72 8.83
C ARG A 188 -6.67 0.28 9.33
N ALA A 189 -7.81 -0.42 9.34
CA ALA A 189 -7.88 -1.82 9.77
C ALA A 189 -7.08 -2.73 8.82
N VAL A 190 -7.21 -2.55 7.50
CA VAL A 190 -6.43 -3.34 6.53
C VAL A 190 -4.94 -3.04 6.67
N LEU A 191 -4.55 -1.77 6.78
CA LEU A 191 -3.15 -1.39 6.98
C LEU A 191 -2.59 -1.94 8.31
N ALA A 192 -3.39 -1.93 9.39
CA ALA A 192 -3.04 -2.55 10.66
C ALA A 192 -2.73 -4.05 10.51
N ARG A 193 -3.58 -4.77 9.77
CA ARG A 193 -3.37 -6.18 9.45
C ARG A 193 -2.08 -6.43 8.68
N GLU A 194 -1.84 -5.63 7.65
CA GLU A 194 -0.69 -5.81 6.76
C GLU A 194 0.65 -5.42 7.43
N LEU A 195 0.65 -4.43 8.32
CA LEU A 195 1.85 -3.97 9.04
C LEU A 195 2.03 -4.62 10.43
N THR A 196 1.27 -5.67 10.76
CA THR A 196 1.37 -6.36 12.05
C THR A 196 2.71 -7.09 12.23
N ARG A 197 3.38 -7.44 11.16
CA ARG A 197 4.65 -8.17 11.11
C ARG A 197 5.73 -7.36 10.41
N ASP A 198 6.93 -7.89 10.44
CA ASP A 198 8.03 -7.41 9.61
C ASP A 198 7.66 -7.58 8.12
N VAL A 199 7.73 -6.48 7.36
CA VAL A 199 7.32 -6.38 5.96
C VAL A 199 8.54 -6.10 5.11
N ALA A 200 8.84 -6.96 4.13
CA ALA A 200 9.91 -6.71 3.16
C ALA A 200 9.41 -5.87 2.00
N VAL A 201 8.25 -6.22 1.46
CA VAL A 201 7.62 -5.52 0.33
C VAL A 201 6.17 -5.17 0.66
N LEU A 202 5.80 -3.91 0.50
CA LEU A 202 4.44 -3.41 0.63
C LEU A 202 3.97 -2.81 -0.69
N ILE A 203 2.92 -3.38 -1.29
CA ILE A 203 2.29 -2.89 -2.52
C ILE A 203 1.04 -2.13 -2.13
N VAL A 204 0.96 -0.86 -2.50
CA VAL A 204 -0.09 0.07 -2.06
C VAL A 204 -0.73 0.71 -3.28
N ALA A 205 -2.05 0.59 -3.41
CA ALA A 205 -2.79 1.18 -4.53
C ALA A 205 -3.84 2.17 -4.02
N ASN A 206 -3.74 3.43 -4.46
CA ASN A 206 -4.65 4.54 -4.15
C ASN A 206 -5.06 4.61 -2.66
N PRO A 207 -4.09 4.67 -1.71
CA PRO A 207 -4.35 4.42 -0.30
C PRO A 207 -5.22 5.47 0.39
N VAL A 208 -5.36 6.65 -0.20
CA VAL A 208 -6.08 7.76 0.46
C VAL A 208 -7.28 8.24 -0.34
N PHE A 209 -7.63 7.56 -1.42
CA PHE A 209 -8.75 7.96 -2.27
C PHE A 209 -10.07 8.04 -1.48
N GLY A 210 -10.71 9.22 -1.51
CA GLY A 210 -12.00 9.46 -0.85
C GLY A 210 -11.96 9.53 0.68
N LEU A 211 -10.79 9.72 1.29
CA LEU A 211 -10.63 9.78 2.74
C LEU A 211 -10.60 11.23 3.27
N ASP A 212 -10.92 11.36 4.57
CA ASP A 212 -10.73 12.60 5.32
C ASP A 212 -9.24 12.89 5.60
N PHE A 213 -8.90 14.17 5.81
CA PHE A 213 -7.52 14.60 6.03
C PHE A 213 -6.79 13.90 7.19
N ALA A 214 -7.51 13.58 8.28
CA ALA A 214 -6.90 12.92 9.43
C ALA A 214 -6.54 11.46 9.11
N SER A 215 -7.38 10.78 8.33
CA SER A 215 -7.10 9.44 7.81
C SER A 215 -5.93 9.44 6.84
N VAL A 216 -5.86 10.41 5.92
CA VAL A 216 -4.75 10.61 4.98
C VAL A 216 -3.43 10.75 5.75
N ALA A 217 -3.35 11.71 6.68
CA ALA A 217 -2.13 11.97 7.43
C ALA A 217 -1.63 10.73 8.21
N LEU A 218 -2.54 9.96 8.79
CA LEU A 218 -2.19 8.74 9.51
C LEU A 218 -1.65 7.67 8.58
N ILE A 219 -2.30 7.45 7.44
CA ILE A 219 -1.87 6.44 6.45
C ILE A 219 -0.49 6.81 5.89
N HIS A 220 -0.28 8.07 5.48
CA HIS A 220 1.00 8.57 5.02
C HIS A 220 2.11 8.35 6.05
N GLN A 221 1.85 8.68 7.34
CA GLN A 221 2.82 8.45 8.40
C GLN A 221 3.18 6.96 8.51
N ARG A 222 2.20 6.05 8.42
CA ARG A 222 2.45 4.60 8.49
C ARG A 222 3.27 4.07 7.31
N LEU A 223 3.06 4.61 6.11
CA LEU A 223 3.86 4.25 4.93
C LEU A 223 5.32 4.71 5.09
N ILE A 224 5.53 5.93 5.61
CA ILE A 224 6.87 6.44 5.91
C ILE A 224 7.53 5.66 7.03
N ASP A 225 6.82 5.33 8.10
CA ASP A 225 7.34 4.50 9.19
C ASP A 225 7.77 3.13 8.65
N ALA A 226 6.98 2.49 7.78
CA ALA A 226 7.32 1.22 7.14
C ALA A 226 8.59 1.35 6.29
N ARG A 227 8.68 2.38 5.42
CA ARG A 227 9.89 2.68 4.66
C ARG A 227 11.12 2.85 5.57
N ASN A 228 11.00 3.65 6.62
CA ASN A 228 12.12 3.94 7.53
C ASN A 228 12.58 2.69 8.30
N ASN A 229 11.70 1.71 8.45
CA ASN A 229 12.01 0.40 9.02
C ASN A 229 12.56 -0.60 7.98
N GLY A 230 12.86 -0.15 6.76
CA GLY A 230 13.50 -0.97 5.73
C GLY A 230 12.54 -1.64 4.75
N THR A 231 11.23 -1.41 4.85
CA THR A 231 10.26 -1.94 3.87
C THR A 231 10.47 -1.28 2.49
N ALA A 232 10.50 -2.09 1.43
CA ALA A 232 10.36 -1.63 0.05
C ALA A 232 8.88 -1.36 -0.24
N VAL A 233 8.54 -0.11 -0.53
CA VAL A 233 7.14 0.29 -0.78
C VAL A 233 6.95 0.62 -2.26
N LEU A 234 6.03 -0.08 -2.92
CA LEU A 234 5.55 0.26 -4.25
C LEU A 234 4.20 0.96 -4.10
N LEU A 235 4.16 2.28 -4.33
CA LEU A 235 2.99 3.13 -4.18
C LEU A 235 2.43 3.50 -5.54
N LEU A 236 1.27 2.98 -5.89
CA LEU A 236 0.52 3.38 -7.08
C LEU A 236 -0.52 4.43 -6.66
N SER A 237 -0.49 5.60 -7.28
CA SER A 237 -1.46 6.67 -6.99
C SER A 237 -1.72 7.52 -8.23
N GLU A 238 -2.98 7.92 -8.37
CA GLU A 238 -3.41 8.91 -9.37
C GLU A 238 -3.19 10.35 -8.86
N ASP A 239 -2.95 10.52 -7.55
CA ASP A 239 -2.69 11.81 -6.92
C ASP A 239 -1.18 12.13 -6.94
N LEU A 240 -0.80 13.07 -7.81
CA LEU A 240 0.59 13.54 -7.90
C LEU A 240 1.09 14.20 -6.61
N ASP A 241 0.21 14.87 -5.85
CA ASP A 241 0.61 15.52 -4.60
C ASP A 241 0.96 14.46 -3.53
N GLU A 242 0.23 13.34 -3.51
CA GLU A 242 0.57 12.18 -2.69
C GLU A 242 1.95 11.63 -3.07
N LEU A 243 2.19 11.36 -4.36
CA LEU A 243 3.46 10.83 -4.84
C LEU A 243 4.64 11.76 -4.56
N LEU A 244 4.48 13.06 -4.83
CA LEU A 244 5.51 14.07 -4.57
C LEU A 244 5.83 14.22 -3.08
N SER A 245 4.86 13.93 -2.20
CA SER A 245 5.05 14.03 -0.75
C SER A 245 5.66 12.79 -0.11
N LEU A 246 5.46 11.60 -0.68
CA LEU A 246 5.82 10.32 -0.06
C LEU A 246 6.96 9.60 -0.75
N ALA A 247 7.02 9.67 -2.10
CA ALA A 247 7.95 8.86 -2.86
C ALA A 247 9.39 9.38 -2.76
N ASP A 248 10.34 8.46 -2.81
CA ASP A 248 11.76 8.77 -3.02
C ASP A 248 12.07 8.89 -4.51
N ARG A 249 11.39 8.08 -5.32
CA ARG A 249 11.50 8.02 -6.77
C ARG A 249 10.11 7.86 -7.39
N ILE A 250 9.86 8.55 -8.49
CA ILE A 250 8.59 8.49 -9.22
C ILE A 250 8.85 7.95 -10.62
N VAL A 251 8.06 6.97 -11.01
CA VAL A 251 8.01 6.44 -12.38
C VAL A 251 6.63 6.72 -12.96
N VAL A 252 6.55 7.02 -14.24
CA VAL A 252 5.27 7.26 -14.93
C VAL A 252 4.96 6.07 -15.81
N ILE A 253 3.76 5.53 -15.64
CA ILE A 253 3.21 4.51 -16.52
C ILE A 253 2.23 5.12 -17.50
N HIS A 254 2.41 4.85 -18.79
CA HIS A 254 1.52 5.25 -19.87
C HIS A 254 1.40 4.11 -20.88
N ASP A 255 0.17 3.79 -21.28
CA ASP A 255 -0.15 2.69 -22.22
C ASP A 255 0.57 1.36 -21.90
N GLY A 256 0.71 1.04 -20.60
CA GLY A 256 1.33 -0.19 -20.10
C GLY A 256 2.84 -0.19 -20.00
N GLU A 257 3.51 0.89 -20.35
CA GLU A 257 4.97 1.03 -20.33
C GLU A 257 5.43 2.07 -19.31
N LEU A 258 6.63 1.89 -18.73
CA LEU A 258 7.26 2.93 -17.93
C LEU A 258 7.96 3.91 -18.88
N VAL A 259 7.42 5.13 -19.00
CA VAL A 259 7.86 6.12 -19.98
C VAL A 259 8.77 7.19 -19.39
N PHE A 260 8.77 7.38 -18.09
CA PHE A 260 9.59 8.40 -17.43
C PHE A 260 9.94 7.98 -16.00
N GLU A 261 11.12 8.38 -15.53
CA GLU A 261 11.58 8.14 -14.16
C GLU A 261 12.35 9.34 -13.64
N THR A 262 12.09 9.74 -12.38
CA THR A 262 12.81 10.82 -11.71
C THR A 262 12.85 10.61 -10.19
N ARG A 263 13.80 11.27 -9.52
CA ARG A 263 13.76 11.37 -8.06
C ARG A 263 12.67 12.36 -7.65
N ALA A 264 11.89 12.06 -6.63
CA ALA A 264 10.80 12.94 -6.20
C ALA A 264 11.27 14.36 -5.84
N ALA A 265 12.46 14.50 -5.27
CA ALA A 265 13.08 15.80 -4.95
C ALA A 265 13.43 16.65 -6.19
N ALA A 266 13.54 16.05 -7.38
CA ALA A 266 13.82 16.72 -8.64
C ALA A 266 12.62 16.74 -9.59
N ALA A 267 11.48 16.19 -9.15
CA ALA A 267 10.30 16.03 -9.99
C ALA A 267 9.59 17.37 -10.22
N ASP A 268 9.26 17.66 -11.47
CA ASP A 268 8.38 18.75 -11.86
C ASP A 268 6.98 18.23 -12.15
N ARG A 269 5.97 18.83 -11.51
CA ARG A 269 4.56 18.42 -11.65
C ARG A 269 4.07 18.50 -13.10
N THR A 270 4.49 19.54 -13.83
CA THR A 270 4.10 19.75 -15.22
C THR A 270 4.72 18.70 -16.14
N GLU A 271 5.97 18.36 -15.88
CA GLU A 271 6.69 17.30 -16.61
C GLU A 271 6.07 15.93 -16.38
N LEU A 272 5.81 15.57 -15.12
CA LEU A 272 5.08 14.33 -14.78
C LEU A 272 3.72 14.26 -15.48
N GLY A 273 2.93 15.36 -15.42
CA GLY A 273 1.63 15.42 -16.07
C GLY A 273 1.69 15.24 -17.59
N ARG A 274 2.74 15.72 -18.26
CA ARG A 274 2.93 15.50 -19.71
C ARG A 274 3.21 14.05 -20.07
N HIS A 275 3.91 13.32 -19.22
CA HIS A 275 4.20 11.90 -19.43
C HIS A 275 3.02 11.00 -19.08
N MET A 276 2.07 11.48 -18.27
CA MET A 276 0.85 10.74 -17.90
C MET A 276 -0.25 10.82 -18.96
N ALA A 277 -0.18 11.83 -19.88
CA ALA A 277 -1.25 12.14 -20.84
C ALA A 277 -1.06 11.40 -22.24
#